data_3d586d238efd88b21465b35fe0c40851
#
_entry.id   3d586d238efd88b21465b35fe0c40851
#
_cell.length_a   1.000
_cell.length_b   1.000
_cell.length_c   1.000
_cell.angle_alpha   90.00
_cell.angle_beta   90.00
_cell.angle_gamma   90.00
#
_symmetry.space_group_name_H-M   'P 1'
#
loop_
_entity.id
_entity.type
_entity.pdbx_description
1 polymer ?
#
loop_
_entity_poly.entity_id
_entity_poly.type
_entity_poly.pdbx_seq_one_letter_code
_entity_poly.pdbx_strand_id
1 'polypeptide(L)'
;MRALMVLALALLAACSGPRGDDLLVSCPMPGLVPDMVDLTRYRDPAAPDLTNMIVDARLIGIANGRCRGARDDRSISVQFGVIVQADRGPAAGAARQLNIPMVVGITDSSGALLNRQVFTQALTFPANSTSTRQTSEPIELVLPVSAQRRGSDYSIVLGFLLDETELALNRRRGPR
;
A
#
# COMPACT_ATOMS: atom_id res chain seq x y z
N MET A 1 -53.48 39.23 -4.89
CA MET A 1 -53.37 37.80 -4.50
C MET A 1 -52.72 36.91 -5.57
N ARG A 2 -52.32 37.40 -6.77
CA ARG A 2 -51.69 36.56 -7.82
C ARG A 2 -50.16 36.59 -7.82
N ALA A 3 -49.51 37.52 -7.14
CA ALA A 3 -48.06 37.63 -7.09
C ALA A 3 -47.37 36.78 -6.03
N LEU A 4 -48.07 36.27 -5.01
CA LEU A 4 -47.54 35.45 -3.94
C LEU A 4 -47.44 33.95 -4.32
N MET A 5 -48.09 33.52 -5.38
CA MET A 5 -48.13 32.10 -5.76
C MET A 5 -46.95 31.68 -6.67
N VAL A 6 -46.25 32.64 -7.30
CA VAL A 6 -45.10 32.38 -8.18
C VAL A 6 -43.81 32.23 -7.40
N LEU A 7 -43.70 32.78 -6.22
CA LEU A 7 -42.48 32.71 -5.38
C LEU A 7 -42.29 31.37 -4.65
N ALA A 8 -43.37 30.59 -4.49
CA ALA A 8 -43.33 29.28 -3.81
C ALA A 8 -42.82 28.12 -4.69
N LEU A 9 -42.78 28.28 -6.02
CA LEU A 9 -42.34 27.23 -6.96
C LEU A 9 -40.84 27.21 -7.23
N ALA A 10 -40.09 28.27 -6.85
CA ALA A 10 -38.65 28.39 -7.13
C ALA A 10 -37.73 27.76 -6.08
N LEU A 11 -38.27 27.22 -4.99
CA LEU A 11 -37.49 26.66 -3.86
C LEU A 11 -37.33 25.15 -3.90
N LEU A 12 -37.83 24.45 -4.93
CA LEU A 12 -37.78 22.98 -5.04
C LEU A 12 -36.64 22.42 -5.92
N ALA A 13 -35.76 23.29 -6.43
CA ALA A 13 -34.71 22.87 -7.38
C ALA A 13 -33.30 22.72 -6.79
N ALA A 14 -33.13 22.69 -5.45
CA ALA A 14 -31.82 22.69 -4.80
C ALA A 14 -31.49 21.42 -4.02
N CYS A 15 -32.02 20.25 -4.45
CA CYS A 15 -31.52 18.96 -3.96
C CYS A 15 -30.80 18.24 -5.10
N SER A 16 -29.65 18.77 -5.51
CA SER A 16 -28.63 17.96 -6.19
C SER A 16 -27.97 17.09 -5.12
N GLY A 17 -28.57 15.97 -4.80
CA GLY A 17 -27.91 14.91 -4.01
C GLY A 17 -26.62 14.45 -4.70
N PRO A 18 -25.70 13.85 -3.96
CA PRO A 18 -24.49 13.28 -4.56
C PRO A 18 -24.89 12.38 -5.72
N ARG A 19 -24.23 12.56 -6.88
CA ARG A 19 -24.47 11.74 -8.07
C ARG A 19 -24.25 10.29 -7.67
N GLY A 20 -25.23 9.43 -7.93
CA GLY A 20 -25.21 8.02 -7.58
C GLY A 20 -24.07 7.20 -8.22
N ASP A 21 -23.29 7.79 -9.10
CA ASP A 21 -22.12 7.17 -9.77
C ASP A 21 -20.93 6.97 -8.81
N ASP A 22 -20.81 7.76 -7.74
CA ASP A 22 -19.76 7.58 -6.73
C ASP A 22 -19.95 6.32 -5.87
N LEU A 23 -21.12 5.71 -5.88
CA LEU A 23 -21.44 4.50 -5.11
C LEU A 23 -21.13 3.19 -5.86
N LEU A 24 -20.77 3.26 -7.14
CA LEU A 24 -20.52 2.07 -7.98
C LEU A 24 -19.03 1.76 -8.19
N VAL A 25 -18.12 2.58 -7.67
CA VAL A 25 -16.67 2.30 -7.75
C VAL A 25 -16.31 1.25 -6.70
N SER A 26 -16.34 0.00 -7.11
CA SER A 26 -15.84 -1.11 -6.31
C SER A 26 -14.31 -1.06 -6.27
N CYS A 27 -13.76 -0.62 -5.15
CA CYS A 27 -12.33 -0.41 -4.99
C CYS A 27 -11.63 -1.64 -4.42
N PRO A 28 -10.53 -2.11 -5.01
CA PRO A 28 -9.72 -3.15 -4.39
C PRO A 28 -9.01 -2.62 -3.15
N MET A 29 -9.03 -3.41 -2.08
CA MET A 29 -8.30 -3.08 -0.85
C MET A 29 -6.89 -3.65 -0.92
N PRO A 30 -5.84 -2.83 -0.73
CA PRO A 30 -4.48 -3.32 -0.60
C PRO A 30 -4.32 -4.23 0.62
N GLY A 31 -3.66 -5.37 0.45
CA GLY A 31 -3.36 -6.34 1.51
C GLY A 31 -1.86 -6.61 1.62
N LEU A 32 -1.41 -6.99 2.81
CA LEU A 32 -0.04 -7.42 3.07
C LEU A 32 0.07 -8.93 2.82
N VAL A 33 1.16 -9.37 2.16
CA VAL A 33 1.48 -10.79 2.00
C VAL A 33 2.16 -11.30 3.28
N PRO A 34 1.57 -12.23 4.04
CA PRO A 34 2.08 -12.63 5.37
C PRO A 34 3.55 -13.03 5.39
N ASP A 35 4.01 -13.81 4.40
CA ASP A 35 5.42 -14.25 4.33
C ASP A 35 6.39 -13.12 3.94
N MET A 36 5.88 -11.97 3.50
CA MET A 36 6.66 -10.85 2.97
C MET A 36 6.52 -9.57 3.80
N VAL A 37 5.90 -9.64 4.98
CA VAL A 37 5.74 -8.48 5.88
C VAL A 37 6.97 -8.22 6.75
N ASP A 38 7.82 -9.20 6.91
CA ASP A 38 9.06 -9.12 7.69
C ASP A 38 10.28 -9.16 6.77
N LEU A 39 11.30 -8.38 7.09
CA LEU A 39 12.61 -8.38 6.46
C LEU A 39 13.67 -8.33 7.54
N THR A 40 14.50 -9.36 7.65
CA THR A 40 15.72 -9.30 8.44
C THR A 40 16.91 -9.49 7.51
N ARG A 41 17.76 -8.48 7.39
CA ARG A 41 18.92 -8.51 6.49
C ARG A 41 20.21 -8.52 7.27
N TYR A 42 21.10 -9.41 6.90
CA TYR A 42 22.41 -9.58 7.47
C TYR A 42 23.49 -9.16 6.47
N ARG A 43 24.65 -8.72 6.98
CA ARG A 43 25.84 -8.45 6.16
C ARG A 43 26.37 -9.74 5.56
N ASP A 44 26.40 -10.80 6.36
CA ASP A 44 26.70 -12.15 5.92
C ASP A 44 25.49 -13.05 6.16
N PRO A 45 24.75 -13.42 5.10
CA PRO A 45 23.58 -14.31 5.22
C PRO A 45 23.93 -15.71 5.73
N ALA A 46 25.19 -16.15 5.60
CA ALA A 46 25.63 -17.45 6.10
C ALA A 46 25.88 -17.47 7.61
N ALA A 47 26.05 -16.29 8.22
CA ALA A 47 26.24 -16.12 9.67
C ALA A 47 25.18 -15.16 10.25
N PRO A 48 23.89 -15.59 10.35
CA PRO A 48 22.77 -14.74 10.77
C PRO A 48 22.76 -14.57 12.30
N ASP A 49 23.56 -13.65 12.80
CA ASP A 49 23.58 -13.24 14.21
C ASP A 49 23.31 -11.74 14.38
N LEU A 50 23.04 -11.32 15.62
CA LEU A 50 22.70 -9.93 15.92
C LEU A 50 23.83 -8.94 15.60
N THR A 51 25.09 -9.34 15.63
CA THR A 51 26.22 -8.45 15.34
C THR A 51 26.37 -8.22 13.84
N ASN A 52 25.89 -9.16 13.01
CA ASN A 52 25.86 -9.10 11.56
C ASN A 52 24.56 -8.46 11.00
N MET A 53 23.58 -8.19 11.84
CA MET A 53 22.31 -7.63 11.40
C MET A 53 22.48 -6.20 10.89
N ILE A 54 22.00 -5.93 9.67
CA ILE A 54 21.94 -4.60 9.08
C ILE A 54 20.63 -3.92 9.47
N VAL A 55 19.51 -4.64 9.28
CA VAL A 55 18.17 -4.13 9.56
C VAL A 55 17.20 -5.27 9.85
N ASP A 56 16.31 -5.03 10.79
CA ASP A 56 15.07 -5.80 10.98
C ASP A 56 13.90 -4.85 10.75
N ALA A 57 13.05 -5.14 9.77
CA ALA A 57 11.95 -4.28 9.37
C ALA A 57 10.65 -5.08 9.26
N ARG A 58 9.52 -4.39 9.49
CA ARG A 58 8.18 -4.97 9.40
C ARG A 58 7.22 -3.99 8.74
N LEU A 59 6.38 -4.49 7.85
CA LEU A 59 5.18 -3.81 7.38
C LEU A 59 4.06 -4.01 8.39
N ILE A 60 3.59 -2.93 9.00
CA ILE A 60 2.63 -3.00 10.10
C ILE A 60 1.24 -2.51 9.72
N GLY A 61 1.05 -2.02 8.50
CA GLY A 61 -0.26 -1.60 8.01
C GLY A 61 -0.23 -0.79 6.74
N ILE A 62 -1.41 -0.53 6.25
CA ILE A 62 -1.71 0.33 5.11
C ILE A 62 -2.24 1.67 5.65
N ALA A 63 -1.79 2.77 5.08
CA ALA A 63 -2.21 4.11 5.46
C ALA A 63 -2.79 4.88 4.28
N ASN A 64 -3.64 5.87 4.57
CA ASN A 64 -4.11 6.88 3.62
C ASN A 64 -4.73 6.32 2.33
N GLY A 65 -5.42 5.17 2.41
CA GLY A 65 -6.08 4.54 1.27
C GLY A 65 -7.13 5.47 0.65
N ARG A 66 -7.02 5.71 -0.66
CA ARG A 66 -8.00 6.45 -1.46
C ARG A 66 -8.23 5.71 -2.76
N CYS A 67 -9.47 5.72 -3.25
CA CYS A 67 -9.80 5.17 -4.55
C CYS A 67 -10.76 6.12 -5.25
N ARG A 68 -10.55 6.32 -6.55
CA ARG A 68 -11.36 7.21 -7.38
C ARG A 68 -11.54 6.60 -8.76
N GLY A 69 -12.75 6.70 -9.30
CA GLY A 69 -13.01 6.47 -10.72
C GLY A 69 -12.38 7.56 -11.57
N ALA A 70 -11.87 7.20 -12.74
CA ALA A 70 -11.48 8.19 -13.74
C ALA A 70 -12.72 8.80 -14.41
N ARG A 71 -12.56 10.00 -15.00
CA ARG A 71 -13.67 10.70 -15.67
C ARG A 71 -14.21 9.99 -16.93
N ASP A 72 -13.42 9.09 -17.48
CA ASP A 72 -13.75 8.32 -18.68
C ASP A 72 -14.41 6.95 -18.36
N ASP A 73 -14.65 6.64 -17.08
CA ASP A 73 -15.19 5.39 -16.55
C ASP A 73 -14.46 4.13 -17.03
N ARG A 74 -13.19 4.28 -17.48
CA ARG A 74 -12.35 3.19 -18.00
C ARG A 74 -11.25 2.76 -17.06
N SER A 75 -11.03 3.50 -15.99
CA SER A 75 -10.01 3.17 -14.99
C SER A 75 -10.41 3.66 -13.61
N ILE A 76 -9.79 3.04 -12.59
CA ILE A 76 -9.80 3.52 -11.21
C ILE A 76 -8.37 3.79 -10.78
N SER A 77 -8.18 4.86 -10.01
CA SER A 77 -6.92 5.17 -9.34
C SER A 77 -7.03 4.75 -7.88
N VAL A 78 -6.11 3.91 -7.43
CA VAL A 78 -5.97 3.48 -6.04
C VAL A 78 -4.67 4.05 -5.50
N GLN A 79 -4.75 4.86 -4.44
CA GLN A 79 -3.61 5.47 -3.78
C GLN A 79 -3.55 5.02 -2.33
N PHE A 80 -2.38 4.64 -1.84
CA PHE A 80 -2.16 4.25 -0.44
C PHE A 80 -0.70 4.42 -0.04
N GLY A 81 -0.45 4.48 1.26
CA GLY A 81 0.88 4.39 1.85
C GLY A 81 1.04 3.10 2.63
N VAL A 82 2.27 2.77 2.98
CA VAL A 82 2.63 1.60 3.79
C VAL A 82 3.33 2.06 5.04
N ILE A 83 2.91 1.56 6.20
CA ILE A 83 3.56 1.86 7.47
C ILE A 83 4.65 0.81 7.70
N VAL A 84 5.90 1.29 7.78
CA VAL A 84 7.08 0.47 8.05
C VAL A 84 7.62 0.80 9.43
N GLN A 85 7.85 -0.21 10.23
CA GLN A 85 8.65 -0.13 11.45
C GLN A 85 9.97 -0.85 11.21
N ALA A 86 11.08 -0.28 11.65
CA ALA A 86 12.40 -0.89 11.45
C ALA A 86 13.36 -0.58 12.58
N ASP A 87 14.22 -1.56 12.86
CA ASP A 87 15.35 -1.46 13.78
C ASP A 87 16.64 -1.63 12.97
N ARG A 88 17.54 -0.67 13.13
CA ARG A 88 18.88 -0.67 12.53
C ARG A 88 19.83 -1.50 13.37
N GLY A 89 20.43 -2.51 12.77
CA GLY A 89 21.37 -3.39 13.42
C GLY A 89 22.81 -2.83 13.48
N PRO A 90 23.68 -3.45 14.29
CA PRO A 90 25.07 -3.05 14.44
C PRO A 90 25.87 -3.04 13.13
N ALA A 91 25.56 -3.98 12.22
CA ALA A 91 26.26 -4.09 10.94
C ALA A 91 25.98 -2.93 9.98
N ALA A 92 24.90 -2.16 10.20
CA ALA A 92 24.66 -0.94 9.43
C ALA A 92 25.59 0.22 9.83
N GLY A 93 26.28 0.10 10.96
CA GLY A 93 27.19 1.13 11.45
C GLY A 93 26.48 2.46 11.72
N ALA A 94 27.07 3.57 11.23
CA ALA A 94 26.53 4.92 11.42
C ALA A 94 25.50 5.33 10.33
N ALA A 95 25.04 4.41 9.48
CA ALA A 95 24.09 4.73 8.42
C ALA A 95 22.78 5.27 9.01
N ARG A 96 22.43 6.49 8.63
CA ARG A 96 21.17 7.14 9.03
C ARG A 96 20.00 6.85 8.11
N GLN A 97 20.29 6.31 6.95
CA GLN A 97 19.31 5.94 5.94
C GLN A 97 19.62 4.55 5.39
N LEU A 98 18.59 3.74 5.27
CA LEU A 98 18.65 2.43 4.60
C LEU A 98 17.56 2.37 3.54
N ASN A 99 17.90 1.81 2.38
CA ASN A 99 16.98 1.65 1.26
C ASN A 99 16.50 0.20 1.21
N ILE A 100 15.19 0.03 1.35
CA ILE A 100 14.57 -1.30 1.40
C ILE A 100 13.68 -1.47 0.15
N PRO A 101 13.94 -2.49 -0.69
CA PRO A 101 13.09 -2.76 -1.84
C PRO A 101 11.76 -3.40 -1.39
N MET A 102 10.68 -2.92 -1.99
CA MET A 102 9.32 -3.40 -1.77
C MET A 102 8.69 -3.76 -3.11
N VAL A 103 7.69 -4.62 -3.07
CA VAL A 103 6.95 -5.07 -4.25
C VAL A 103 5.46 -4.93 -4.04
N VAL A 104 4.78 -4.42 -5.05
CA VAL A 104 3.32 -4.43 -5.18
C VAL A 104 2.96 -5.37 -6.33
N GLY A 105 2.09 -6.33 -6.06
CA GLY A 105 1.48 -7.20 -7.07
C GLY A 105 0.01 -6.83 -7.26
N ILE A 106 -0.44 -6.88 -8.50
CA ILE A 106 -1.84 -6.77 -8.85
C ILE A 106 -2.26 -8.12 -9.41
N THR A 107 -3.25 -8.76 -8.79
CA THR A 107 -3.77 -10.06 -9.21
C THR A 107 -5.23 -9.93 -9.60
N ASP A 108 -5.73 -10.90 -10.37
CA ASP A 108 -7.15 -11.08 -10.62
C ASP A 108 -7.82 -11.92 -9.52
N SER A 109 -9.14 -12.15 -9.68
CA SER A 109 -9.93 -12.95 -8.76
C SER A 109 -9.52 -14.43 -8.67
N SER A 110 -8.75 -14.94 -9.63
CA SER A 110 -8.16 -16.29 -9.60
C SER A 110 -6.81 -16.32 -8.86
N GLY A 111 -6.26 -15.16 -8.49
CA GLY A 111 -4.92 -15.01 -7.94
C GLY A 111 -3.81 -14.95 -8.99
N ALA A 112 -4.15 -14.93 -10.28
CA ALA A 112 -3.15 -14.78 -11.34
C ALA A 112 -2.55 -13.37 -11.32
N LEU A 113 -1.22 -13.29 -11.38
CA LEU A 113 -0.49 -12.02 -11.36
C LEU A 113 -0.68 -11.30 -12.69
N LEU A 114 -1.29 -10.11 -12.64
CA LEU A 114 -1.52 -9.25 -13.79
C LEU A 114 -0.39 -8.24 -14.00
N ASN A 115 0.14 -7.70 -12.91
CA ASN A 115 1.22 -6.72 -12.94
C ASN A 115 2.02 -6.75 -11.64
N ARG A 116 3.28 -6.35 -11.71
CA ARG A 116 4.19 -6.22 -10.58
C ARG A 116 5.00 -4.95 -10.70
N GLN A 117 5.07 -4.17 -9.62
CA GLN A 117 5.91 -2.99 -9.52
C GLN A 117 6.84 -3.13 -8.33
N VAL A 118 8.10 -2.71 -8.50
CA VAL A 118 9.10 -2.67 -7.44
C VAL A 118 9.45 -1.21 -7.18
N PHE A 119 9.52 -0.84 -5.92
CA PHE A 119 9.91 0.49 -5.49
C PHE A 119 10.83 0.39 -4.27
N THR A 120 11.53 1.47 -3.95
CA THR A 120 12.45 1.52 -2.84
C THR A 120 11.91 2.44 -1.75
N GLN A 121 11.77 1.90 -0.53
CA GLN A 121 11.44 2.68 0.65
C GLN A 121 12.73 3.13 1.34
N ALA A 122 12.94 4.42 1.44
CA ALA A 122 14.00 4.99 2.25
C ALA A 122 13.56 5.03 3.72
N LEU A 123 14.27 4.32 4.58
CA LEU A 123 14.09 4.35 6.03
C LEU A 123 15.10 5.30 6.64
N THR A 124 14.63 6.38 7.26
CA THR A 124 15.47 7.36 7.95
C THR A 124 15.40 7.14 9.45
N PHE A 125 16.56 7.02 10.09
CA PHE A 125 16.69 6.84 11.54
C PHE A 125 17.02 8.19 12.19
N PRO A 126 16.27 8.61 13.22
CA PRO A 126 16.57 9.82 13.97
C PRO A 126 17.98 9.76 14.59
N ALA A 127 18.53 10.92 14.91
CA ALA A 127 19.78 10.97 15.66
C ALA A 127 19.61 10.24 16.99
N ASN A 128 20.61 9.44 17.35
CA ASN A 128 20.63 8.66 18.61
C ASN A 128 19.51 7.62 18.74
N SER A 129 18.89 7.22 17.62
CA SER A 129 17.90 6.14 17.58
C SER A 129 18.34 5.06 16.61
N THR A 130 18.14 3.81 17.01
CA THR A 130 18.26 2.65 16.14
C THR A 130 16.92 2.22 15.56
N SER A 131 15.81 2.77 16.07
CA SER A 131 14.46 2.42 15.64
C SER A 131 13.80 3.57 14.90
N THR A 132 12.94 3.22 13.94
CA THR A 132 12.11 4.18 13.20
C THR A 132 10.76 3.57 12.85
N ARG A 133 9.74 4.45 12.75
CA ARG A 133 8.43 4.11 12.20
C ARG A 133 8.02 5.19 11.23
N GLN A 134 7.77 4.83 9.98
CA GLN A 134 7.51 5.77 8.90
C GLN A 134 6.37 5.27 8.02
N THR A 135 5.67 6.20 7.40
CA THR A 135 4.76 5.91 6.29
C THR A 135 5.51 6.19 4.99
N SER A 136 5.36 5.29 4.02
CA SER A 136 5.95 5.46 2.69
C SER A 136 5.38 6.70 1.98
N GLU A 137 6.07 7.16 0.95
CA GLU A 137 5.44 8.01 -0.07
C GLU A 137 4.20 7.30 -0.63
N PRO A 138 3.20 8.07 -1.10
CA PRO A 138 2.00 7.50 -1.69
C PRO A 138 2.32 6.64 -2.91
N ILE A 139 1.83 5.41 -2.91
CA ILE A 139 1.87 4.49 -4.05
C ILE A 139 0.57 4.69 -4.80
N GLU A 140 0.65 4.98 -6.10
CA GLU A 140 -0.51 5.15 -6.97
C GLU A 140 -0.55 4.06 -8.03
N LEU A 141 -1.71 3.41 -8.14
CA LEU A 141 -1.98 2.37 -9.13
C LEU A 141 -3.18 2.78 -9.96
N VAL A 142 -3.06 2.68 -11.27
CA VAL A 142 -4.17 2.88 -12.21
C VAL A 142 -4.58 1.52 -12.75
N LEU A 143 -5.83 1.13 -12.50
CA LEU A 143 -6.37 -0.17 -12.86
C LEU A 143 -7.46 0.03 -13.93
N PRO A 144 -7.34 -0.60 -15.10
CA PRO A 144 -8.38 -0.53 -16.12
C PRO A 144 -9.65 -1.25 -15.65
N VAL A 145 -10.80 -0.63 -15.88
CA VAL A 145 -12.11 -1.23 -15.59
C VAL A 145 -12.99 -1.24 -16.83
N SER A 146 -13.94 -2.16 -16.86
CA SER A 146 -14.92 -2.32 -17.94
C SER A 146 -16.17 -3.01 -17.41
N ALA A 147 -17.18 -3.20 -18.27
CA ALA A 147 -18.37 -4.00 -17.92
C ALA A 147 -18.03 -5.45 -17.55
N GLN A 148 -16.91 -6.00 -18.05
CA GLN A 148 -16.45 -7.37 -17.81
C GLN A 148 -15.40 -7.46 -16.68
N ARG A 149 -14.81 -6.34 -16.25
CA ARG A 149 -13.78 -6.29 -15.21
C ARG A 149 -13.98 -5.08 -14.30
N ARG A 150 -14.45 -5.33 -13.11
CA ARG A 150 -14.71 -4.29 -12.10
C ARG A 150 -13.49 -4.10 -11.21
N GLY A 151 -13.45 -3.02 -10.46
CA GLY A 151 -12.41 -2.81 -9.46
C GLY A 151 -12.33 -3.92 -8.40
N SER A 152 -13.48 -4.53 -8.03
CA SER A 152 -13.54 -5.67 -7.12
C SER A 152 -12.90 -6.96 -7.64
N ASP A 153 -12.66 -7.06 -8.95
CA ASP A 153 -12.04 -8.24 -9.56
C ASP A 153 -10.51 -8.19 -9.48
N TYR A 154 -9.97 -7.09 -8.96
CA TYR A 154 -8.55 -6.94 -8.66
C TYR A 154 -8.27 -7.15 -7.18
N SER A 155 -7.13 -7.76 -6.88
CA SER A 155 -6.51 -7.74 -5.56
C SER A 155 -5.15 -7.06 -5.65
N ILE A 156 -4.86 -6.19 -4.69
CA ILE A 156 -3.57 -5.52 -4.57
C ILE A 156 -2.86 -6.14 -3.38
N VAL A 157 -1.69 -6.71 -3.61
CA VAL A 157 -0.88 -7.33 -2.56
C VAL A 157 0.49 -6.68 -2.51
N LEU A 158 1.05 -6.55 -1.32
CA LEU A 158 2.35 -5.93 -1.16
C LEU A 158 3.17 -6.60 -0.06
N GLY A 159 4.49 -6.46 -0.18
CA GLY A 159 5.47 -6.99 0.75
C GLY A 159 6.86 -6.42 0.51
N PHE A 160 7.81 -6.79 1.33
CA PHE A 160 9.21 -6.59 1.02
C PHE A 160 9.62 -7.45 -0.18
N LEU A 161 10.50 -6.93 -1.04
CA LEU A 161 11.15 -7.74 -2.06
C LEU A 161 12.26 -8.55 -1.39
N LEU A 162 11.95 -9.79 -1.07
CA LEU A 162 12.83 -10.73 -0.38
C LEU A 162 13.61 -11.59 -1.38
N ASP A 163 14.83 -11.95 -1.03
CA ASP A 163 15.52 -13.07 -1.67
C ASP A 163 15.02 -14.41 -1.12
N GLU A 164 15.49 -15.52 -1.71
CA GLU A 164 15.06 -16.85 -1.31
C GLU A 164 15.42 -17.19 0.15
N THR A 165 16.56 -16.70 0.63
CA THR A 165 17.04 -16.92 2.01
C THR A 165 16.19 -16.14 3.01
N GLU A 166 15.89 -14.87 2.72
CA GLU A 166 15.03 -14.01 3.53
C GLU A 166 13.61 -14.59 3.60
N LEU A 167 13.05 -15.02 2.46
CA LEU A 167 11.73 -15.64 2.40
C LEU A 167 11.69 -16.97 3.17
N ALA A 168 12.69 -17.82 3.00
CA ALA A 168 12.79 -19.08 3.72
C ALA A 168 12.93 -18.84 5.25
N LEU A 169 13.62 -17.78 5.66
CA LEU A 169 13.72 -17.39 7.06
C LEU A 169 12.34 -17.02 7.63
N ASN A 170 11.57 -16.20 6.91
CA ASN A 170 10.23 -15.80 7.35
C ASN A 170 9.30 -17.00 7.47
N ARG A 171 9.30 -17.91 6.49
CA ARG A 171 8.49 -19.14 6.51
C ARG A 171 8.84 -20.06 7.68
N ARG A 172 10.13 -20.14 8.06
CA ARG A 172 10.55 -20.92 9.24
C ARG A 172 10.15 -20.28 10.56
N ARG A 173 10.20 -18.94 10.64
CA ARG A 173 9.84 -18.19 11.86
C ARG A 173 8.34 -18.15 12.10
N GLY A 174 7.55 -18.17 11.04
CA GLY A 174 6.12 -17.88 11.09
C GLY A 174 5.82 -16.39 11.32
N PRO A 175 4.53 -16.02 11.37
CA PRO A 175 4.10 -14.63 11.63
C PRO A 175 4.60 -14.14 12.99
N ARG A 176 5.04 -12.87 13.05
CA ARG A 176 5.46 -12.18 14.29
C ARG A 176 4.40 -11.19 14.74
#